data_a81c7b18173f3b33395170746e25dab5
#
_entry.id   a81c7b18173f3b33395170746e25dab5
#
_cell.length_a   1.000
_cell.length_b   1.000
_cell.length_c   1.000
_cell.angle_alpha   90.00
_cell.angle_beta   90.00
_cell.angle_gamma   90.00
#
_symmetry.space_group_name_H-M   'P 1'
#
loop_
_entity.id
_entity.type
_entity.pdbx_description
1 polymer ?
#
loop_
_entity_poly.entity_id
_entity_poly.type
_entity_poly.pdbx_seq_one_letter_code
_entity_poly.pdbx_strand_id
1 'polypeptide(L)'
;VLIMKEKRKIWAVIVVLLAGLFGVVSFEMNAKEILFPMFSGLFGISSLLISLNYKAAIPKQEITNIILNKKDVAKSLANGFVASLFVGFLPGMGAAQASVLATAVSKKKDNEGKEYILLIGVINSVVMVLALIALFTIKRARNGAIAVIADIGNYTTLNYFALFAGVVLFASGIAAILAILIAKKFLKFVEVVNYKMLSYCVISFIFVLVLDQSPCENLRKD
;
A
#
# COMPACT_ATOMS: atom_id res chain seq x y z
N VAL A 1 1.66 -19.47 -7.64
CA VAL A 1 1.31 -18.65 -8.82
C VAL A 1 2.45 -17.70 -9.17
N LEU A 2 2.96 -16.88 -8.23
CA LEU A 2 4.05 -15.91 -8.50
C LEU A 2 5.34 -16.59 -8.97
N ILE A 3 5.80 -17.63 -8.27
CA ILE A 3 7.00 -18.40 -8.62
C ILE A 3 6.85 -19.06 -9.99
N MET A 4 5.66 -19.56 -10.34
CA MET A 4 5.44 -20.24 -11.63
C MET A 4 5.48 -19.27 -12.82
N LYS A 5 5.21 -17.98 -12.62
CA LYS A 5 5.19 -16.95 -13.67
C LYS A 5 6.56 -16.28 -13.86
N GLU A 6 7.48 -16.48 -12.92
CA GLU A 6 8.83 -15.90 -12.98
C GLU A 6 9.72 -16.69 -13.96
N LYS A 7 10.48 -15.93 -14.77
CA LYS A 7 11.41 -16.52 -15.76
C LYS A 7 12.54 -17.32 -15.11
N ARG A 8 13.00 -16.90 -13.93
CA ARG A 8 14.08 -17.55 -13.17
C ARG A 8 13.53 -18.20 -11.90
N LYS A 9 12.89 -19.37 -12.07
CA LYS A 9 12.19 -20.09 -10.99
C LYS A 9 13.07 -20.39 -9.77
N ILE A 10 14.34 -20.78 -10.00
CA ILE A 10 15.29 -21.10 -8.92
C ILE A 10 15.53 -19.88 -8.03
N TRP A 11 15.79 -18.71 -8.63
CA TRP A 11 15.96 -17.47 -7.87
C TRP A 11 14.70 -17.06 -7.10
N ALA A 12 13.52 -17.26 -7.67
CA ALA A 12 12.27 -17.00 -7.01
C ALA A 12 12.08 -17.88 -5.76
N VAL A 13 12.44 -19.16 -5.83
CA VAL A 13 12.40 -20.07 -4.68
C VAL A 13 13.40 -19.64 -3.59
N ILE A 14 14.63 -19.33 -3.98
CA ILE A 14 15.67 -18.87 -3.04
C ILE A 14 15.21 -17.62 -2.29
N VAL A 15 14.66 -16.61 -3.01
CA VAL A 15 14.17 -15.37 -2.40
C VAL A 15 13.03 -15.66 -1.43
N VAL A 16 12.08 -16.54 -1.77
CA VAL A 16 10.97 -16.91 -0.88
C VAL A 16 11.47 -17.61 0.38
N LEU A 17 12.42 -18.52 0.26
CA LEU A 17 13.01 -19.21 1.41
C LEU A 17 13.79 -18.24 2.32
N LEU A 18 14.61 -17.36 1.73
CA LEU A 18 15.34 -16.34 2.49
C LEU A 18 14.39 -15.37 3.18
N ALA A 19 13.33 -14.92 2.50
CA ALA A 19 12.33 -14.05 3.10
C ALA A 19 11.57 -14.74 4.24
N GLY A 20 11.27 -16.03 4.10
CA GLY A 20 10.65 -16.84 5.16
C GLY A 20 11.55 -16.98 6.38
N LEU A 21 12.82 -17.36 6.19
CA LEU A 21 13.80 -17.46 7.27
C LEU A 21 13.99 -16.11 7.98
N PHE A 22 14.13 -15.03 7.22
CA PHE A 22 14.27 -13.69 7.75
C PHE A 22 13.04 -13.28 8.56
N GLY A 23 11.84 -13.63 8.10
CA GLY A 23 10.60 -13.39 8.82
C GLY A 23 10.54 -14.12 10.16
N VAL A 24 10.90 -15.40 10.19
CA VAL A 24 10.93 -16.20 11.44
C VAL A 24 11.92 -15.58 12.45
N VAL A 25 13.15 -15.31 12.02
CA VAL A 25 14.16 -14.69 12.88
C VAL A 25 13.71 -13.32 13.42
N SER A 26 13.06 -12.52 12.55
CA SER A 26 12.56 -11.20 12.96
C SER A 26 11.47 -11.29 14.02
N PHE A 27 10.61 -12.29 13.99
CA PHE A 27 9.57 -12.48 15.02
C PHE A 27 10.11 -13.03 16.34
N GLU A 28 11.26 -13.70 16.34
CA GLU A 28 11.92 -14.16 17.57
C GLU A 28 12.67 -13.03 18.30
N MET A 29 12.99 -11.93 17.60
CA MET A 29 13.61 -10.77 18.24
C MET A 29 12.57 -10.03 19.10
N ASN A 30 12.87 -9.88 20.41
CA ASN A 30 12.00 -9.21 21.40
C ASN A 30 11.95 -7.67 21.25
N ALA A 31 11.99 -7.14 20.06
CA ALA A 31 11.84 -5.71 19.83
C ALA A 31 10.36 -5.35 19.62
N LYS A 32 9.89 -4.28 20.29
CA LYS A 32 8.47 -3.89 20.33
C LYS A 32 7.87 -3.60 18.94
N GLU A 33 8.67 -3.12 18.00
CA GLU A 33 8.20 -2.65 16.69
C GLU A 33 9.14 -3.07 15.55
N ILE A 34 9.34 -4.37 15.36
CA ILE A 34 10.27 -4.89 14.34
C ILE A 34 9.78 -4.64 12.90
N LEU A 35 8.47 -4.64 12.69
CA LEU A 35 7.89 -4.62 11.36
C LEU A 35 8.19 -3.31 10.61
N PHE A 36 8.18 -2.18 11.30
CA PHE A 36 8.42 -0.88 10.68
C PHE A 36 9.86 -0.76 10.13
N PRO A 37 10.92 -0.94 10.92
CA PRO A 37 12.30 -0.88 10.40
C PRO A 37 12.58 -1.96 9.35
N MET A 38 12.02 -3.16 9.50
CA MET A 38 12.18 -4.25 8.55
C MET A 38 11.60 -3.89 7.17
N PHE A 39 10.34 -3.45 7.12
CA PHE A 39 9.71 -3.09 5.84
C PHE A 39 10.27 -1.80 5.25
N SER A 40 10.61 -0.82 6.08
CA SER A 40 11.25 0.41 5.64
C SER A 40 12.61 0.15 5.01
N GLY A 41 13.42 -0.75 5.58
CA GLY A 41 14.72 -1.14 5.03
C GLY A 41 14.58 -1.95 3.75
N LEU A 42 13.79 -3.03 3.78
CA LEU A 42 13.65 -3.94 2.64
C LEU A 42 12.98 -3.30 1.42
N PHE A 43 11.95 -2.50 1.61
CA PHE A 43 11.15 -1.96 0.51
C PHE A 43 11.35 -0.47 0.31
N GLY A 44 11.42 0.32 1.38
CA GLY A 44 11.57 1.77 1.32
C GLY A 44 12.97 2.18 0.87
N ILE A 45 13.96 1.92 1.71
CA ILE A 45 15.34 2.35 1.48
C ILE A 45 15.93 1.64 0.26
N SER A 46 15.71 0.34 0.10
CA SER A 46 16.25 -0.42 -1.04
C SER A 46 15.75 0.11 -2.39
N SER A 47 14.46 0.42 -2.51
CA SER A 47 13.87 0.96 -3.74
C SER A 47 14.39 2.36 -4.05
N LEU A 48 14.59 3.20 -3.03
CA LEU A 48 15.16 4.54 -3.18
C LEU A 48 16.64 4.48 -3.59
N LEU A 49 17.45 3.59 -2.99
CA LEU A 49 18.85 3.38 -3.37
C LEU A 49 18.99 2.90 -4.82
N ILE A 50 18.15 1.96 -5.25
CA ILE A 50 18.13 1.51 -6.65
C ILE A 50 17.76 2.68 -7.56
N SER A 51 16.78 3.48 -7.19
CA SER A 51 16.32 4.63 -7.95
C SER A 51 17.38 5.73 -8.09
N LEU A 52 18.23 5.94 -7.07
CA LEU A 52 19.35 6.88 -7.12
C LEU A 52 20.40 6.52 -8.18
N ASN A 53 20.60 5.21 -8.42
CA ASN A 53 21.53 4.71 -9.44
C ASN A 53 20.99 4.87 -10.86
N TYR A 54 19.68 4.88 -11.05
CA TYR A 54 19.07 5.18 -12.33
C TYR A 54 18.91 6.69 -12.46
N LYS A 55 19.43 7.27 -13.54
CA LYS A 55 19.19 8.68 -13.91
C LYS A 55 17.73 8.82 -14.39
N ALA A 56 16.77 8.56 -13.51
CA ALA A 56 15.37 8.72 -13.83
C ALA A 56 15.09 10.23 -13.92
N ALA A 57 14.98 10.75 -15.12
CA ALA A 57 14.41 12.06 -15.35
C ALA A 57 12.88 11.92 -15.29
N ILE A 58 12.25 12.74 -14.47
CA ILE A 58 10.78 12.82 -14.44
C ILE A 58 10.34 13.41 -15.79
N PRO A 59 9.54 12.69 -16.59
CA PRO A 59 9.06 13.23 -17.85
C PRO A 59 8.17 14.44 -17.59
N LYS A 60 8.13 15.39 -18.54
CA LYS A 60 7.22 16.53 -18.46
C LYS A 60 5.80 16.05 -18.23
N GLN A 61 5.15 16.63 -17.24
CA GLN A 61 3.78 16.26 -16.88
C GLN A 61 2.79 17.09 -17.69
N GLU A 62 2.01 16.44 -18.51
CA GLU A 62 0.94 17.08 -19.28
C GLU A 62 -0.43 16.71 -18.70
N ILE A 63 -1.25 17.74 -18.45
CA ILE A 63 -2.63 17.54 -18.01
C ILE A 63 -3.45 17.19 -19.25
N THR A 64 -3.66 15.92 -19.51
CA THR A 64 -4.49 15.43 -20.61
C THR A 64 -5.82 14.91 -20.09
N ASN A 65 -6.88 15.05 -20.89
CA ASN A 65 -8.15 14.42 -20.60
C ASN A 65 -8.03 12.90 -20.80
N ILE A 66 -8.26 12.18 -19.70
CA ILE A 66 -8.21 10.71 -19.73
C ILE A 66 -9.54 10.22 -20.30
N ILE A 67 -9.55 9.79 -21.55
CA ILE A 67 -10.70 9.12 -22.16
C ILE A 67 -10.55 7.63 -21.89
N LEU A 68 -11.38 7.09 -21.00
CA LEU A 68 -11.49 5.66 -20.74
C LEU A 68 -12.78 5.14 -21.37
N ASN A 69 -12.69 3.99 -22.04
CA ASN A 69 -13.87 3.32 -22.55
C ASN A 69 -14.69 2.78 -21.36
N LYS A 70 -16.01 2.99 -21.36
CA LYS A 70 -16.92 2.54 -20.29
C LYS A 70 -16.80 1.03 -20.02
N LYS A 71 -16.54 0.22 -21.06
CA LYS A 71 -16.34 -1.23 -20.92
C LYS A 71 -15.06 -1.57 -20.16
N ASP A 72 -13.97 -0.84 -20.39
CA ASP A 72 -12.69 -1.08 -19.73
C ASP A 72 -12.75 -0.63 -18.25
N VAL A 73 -13.46 0.46 -17.97
CA VAL A 73 -13.77 0.92 -16.61
C VAL A 73 -14.57 -0.14 -15.85
N ALA A 74 -15.67 -0.61 -16.42
CA ALA A 74 -16.51 -1.63 -15.79
C ALA A 74 -15.74 -2.94 -15.53
N LYS A 75 -14.87 -3.34 -16.45
CA LYS A 75 -14.03 -4.51 -16.31
C LYS A 75 -12.98 -4.34 -15.20
N SER A 76 -12.33 -3.19 -15.12
CA SER A 76 -11.36 -2.88 -14.06
C SER A 76 -12.02 -2.81 -12.69
N LEU A 77 -13.24 -2.26 -12.61
CA LEU A 77 -14.05 -2.25 -11.39
C LEU A 77 -14.39 -3.68 -10.94
N ALA A 78 -14.87 -4.53 -11.85
CA ALA A 78 -15.23 -5.91 -11.53
C ALA A 78 -13.99 -6.73 -11.09
N ASN A 79 -12.89 -6.64 -11.84
CA ASN A 79 -11.65 -7.34 -11.50
C ASN A 79 -11.06 -6.85 -10.18
N GLY A 80 -11.08 -5.54 -9.94
CA GLY A 80 -10.61 -4.94 -8.69
C GLY A 80 -11.46 -5.38 -7.50
N PHE A 81 -12.78 -5.42 -7.66
CA PHE A 81 -13.69 -5.90 -6.63
C PHE A 81 -13.43 -7.36 -6.28
N VAL A 82 -13.35 -8.25 -7.28
CA VAL A 82 -13.06 -9.66 -7.09
C VAL A 82 -11.70 -9.87 -6.42
N ALA A 83 -10.65 -9.17 -6.89
CA ALA A 83 -9.33 -9.24 -6.28
C ALA A 83 -9.34 -8.77 -4.81
N SER A 84 -10.11 -7.74 -4.50
CA SER A 84 -10.27 -7.23 -3.14
C SER A 84 -10.95 -8.22 -2.20
N LEU A 85 -11.94 -8.95 -2.69
CA LEU A 85 -12.59 -10.02 -1.91
C LEU A 85 -11.57 -11.08 -1.51
N PHE A 86 -10.74 -11.55 -2.45
CA PHE A 86 -9.69 -12.53 -2.13
C PHE A 86 -8.73 -12.02 -1.06
N VAL A 87 -8.27 -10.77 -1.17
CA VAL A 87 -7.39 -10.14 -0.18
C VAL A 87 -8.11 -9.90 1.14
N GLY A 88 -9.38 -9.54 1.08
CA GLY A 88 -10.22 -9.37 2.27
C GLY A 88 -10.33 -10.63 3.12
N PHE A 89 -10.25 -11.82 2.53
CA PHE A 89 -10.32 -13.09 3.25
C PHE A 89 -8.95 -13.64 3.64
N LEU A 90 -7.89 -13.36 2.88
CA LEU A 90 -6.55 -13.92 3.13
C LEU A 90 -5.79 -13.05 4.16
N PRO A 91 -5.33 -13.63 5.27
CA PRO A 91 -4.54 -12.89 6.25
C PRO A 91 -3.16 -12.55 5.67
N GLY A 92 -2.64 -11.34 6.01
CA GLY A 92 -1.30 -10.91 5.59
C GLY A 92 -1.17 -10.43 4.14
N MET A 93 -2.25 -10.38 3.37
CA MET A 93 -2.24 -9.80 2.02
C MET A 93 -2.76 -8.36 2.04
N GLY A 94 -2.01 -7.47 1.42
CA GLY A 94 -2.39 -6.07 1.23
C GLY A 94 -2.83 -5.76 -0.20
N ALA A 95 -3.23 -4.51 -0.45
CA ALA A 95 -3.68 -4.05 -1.76
C ALA A 95 -2.61 -4.17 -2.86
N ALA A 96 -1.32 -4.06 -2.51
CA ALA A 96 -0.22 -4.22 -3.46
C ALA A 96 -0.15 -5.64 -4.02
N GLN A 97 -0.24 -6.67 -3.16
CA GLN A 97 -0.25 -8.07 -3.59
C GLN A 97 -1.50 -8.40 -4.42
N ALA A 98 -2.66 -7.82 -4.03
CA ALA A 98 -3.90 -7.95 -4.80
C ALA A 98 -3.76 -7.39 -6.22
N SER A 99 -3.14 -6.23 -6.37
CA SER A 99 -2.94 -5.59 -7.67
C SER A 99 -2.07 -6.44 -8.60
N VAL A 100 -0.99 -7.03 -8.05
CA VAL A 100 -0.12 -7.96 -8.80
C VAL A 100 -0.87 -9.21 -9.23
N LEU A 101 -1.71 -9.80 -8.35
CA LEU A 101 -2.53 -10.95 -8.71
C LEU A 101 -3.57 -10.60 -9.77
N ALA A 102 -4.25 -9.46 -9.62
CA ALA A 102 -5.27 -9.02 -10.56
C ALA A 102 -4.70 -8.73 -11.96
N THR A 103 -3.53 -8.10 -12.04
CA THR A 103 -2.82 -7.87 -13.32
C THR A 103 -2.29 -9.18 -13.91
N ALA A 104 -1.86 -10.13 -13.06
CA ALA A 104 -1.43 -11.43 -13.51
C ALA A 104 -2.55 -12.24 -14.19
N VAL A 105 -3.79 -12.01 -13.81
CA VAL A 105 -4.98 -12.66 -14.40
C VAL A 105 -5.51 -11.88 -15.62
N SER A 106 -5.27 -10.57 -15.68
CA SER A 106 -5.70 -9.73 -16.82
C SER A 106 -4.79 -9.98 -18.02
N LYS A 107 -5.37 -10.45 -19.11
CA LYS A 107 -4.64 -10.86 -20.35
C LYS A 107 -4.38 -9.73 -21.36
N LYS A 108 -4.70 -8.45 -21.07
CA LYS A 108 -4.62 -7.36 -22.04
C LYS A 108 -3.35 -6.52 -21.93
N LYS A 109 -2.72 -6.24 -23.09
CA LYS A 109 -1.43 -5.57 -23.25
C LYS A 109 -1.47 -4.07 -23.64
N ASP A 110 -2.58 -3.52 -24.13
CA ASP A 110 -2.52 -2.25 -24.87
C ASP A 110 -2.88 -0.95 -24.11
N ASN A 111 -3.45 -1.04 -22.88
CA ASN A 111 -3.76 0.14 -22.05
C ASN A 111 -3.28 -0.03 -20.60
N GLU A 112 -2.19 -0.72 -20.42
CA GLU A 112 -1.73 -1.27 -19.12
C GLU A 112 -1.60 -0.23 -17.99
N GLY A 113 -1.17 1.00 -18.29
CA GLY A 113 -0.96 2.02 -17.27
C GLY A 113 -2.25 2.59 -16.66
N LYS A 114 -3.20 2.98 -17.48
CA LYS A 114 -4.43 3.64 -17.01
C LYS A 114 -5.38 2.65 -16.32
N GLU A 115 -5.55 1.46 -16.92
CA GLU A 115 -6.36 0.39 -16.34
C GLU A 115 -5.77 -0.11 -15.02
N TYR A 116 -4.44 -0.17 -14.91
CA TYR A 116 -3.73 -0.56 -13.71
C TYR A 116 -3.94 0.43 -12.55
N ILE A 117 -3.82 1.74 -12.81
CA ILE A 117 -4.06 2.77 -11.79
C ILE A 117 -5.52 2.72 -11.30
N LEU A 118 -6.48 2.55 -12.22
CA LEU A 118 -7.87 2.39 -11.86
C LEU A 118 -8.10 1.13 -11.01
N LEU A 119 -7.50 0.01 -11.39
CA LEU A 119 -7.57 -1.25 -10.67
C LEU A 119 -7.05 -1.11 -9.23
N ILE A 120 -5.88 -0.48 -9.05
CA ILE A 120 -5.30 -0.22 -7.72
C ILE A 120 -6.22 0.67 -6.90
N GLY A 121 -6.79 1.71 -7.48
CA GLY A 121 -7.73 2.60 -6.81
C GLY A 121 -8.95 1.85 -6.28
N VAL A 122 -9.53 0.98 -7.10
CA VAL A 122 -10.67 0.12 -6.70
C VAL A 122 -10.28 -0.83 -5.58
N ILE A 123 -9.13 -1.50 -5.71
CA ILE A 123 -8.66 -2.45 -4.70
C ILE A 123 -8.47 -1.75 -3.34
N ASN A 124 -7.80 -0.59 -3.32
CA ASN A 124 -7.58 0.16 -2.08
C ASN A 124 -8.89 0.58 -1.42
N SER A 125 -9.86 1.06 -2.20
CA SER A 125 -11.15 1.50 -1.69
C SER A 125 -11.95 0.33 -1.12
N VAL A 126 -12.04 -0.77 -1.86
CA VAL A 126 -12.83 -1.94 -1.44
C VAL A 126 -12.17 -2.65 -0.24
N VAL A 127 -10.84 -2.79 -0.23
CA VAL A 127 -10.11 -3.38 0.91
C VAL A 127 -10.32 -2.57 2.19
N MET A 128 -10.41 -1.23 2.11
CA MET A 128 -10.71 -0.39 3.26
C MET A 128 -12.11 -0.66 3.82
N VAL A 129 -13.12 -0.76 2.96
CA VAL A 129 -14.50 -1.12 3.37
C VAL A 129 -14.56 -2.52 3.96
N LEU A 130 -13.88 -3.50 3.33
CA LEU A 130 -13.82 -4.87 3.86
C LEU A 130 -13.09 -4.94 5.20
N ALA A 131 -12.07 -4.11 5.43
CA ALA A 131 -11.39 -4.02 6.71
C ALA A 131 -12.32 -3.46 7.81
N LEU A 132 -13.18 -2.48 7.48
CA LEU A 132 -14.20 -1.99 8.40
C LEU A 132 -15.22 -3.10 8.72
N ILE A 133 -15.73 -3.79 7.71
CA ILE A 133 -16.66 -4.93 7.90
C ILE A 133 -16.00 -6.01 8.78
N ALA A 134 -14.72 -6.34 8.56
CA ALA A 134 -13.99 -7.31 9.35
C ALA A 134 -13.85 -6.89 10.81
N LEU A 135 -13.65 -5.60 11.10
CA LEU A 135 -13.63 -5.10 12.48
C LEU A 135 -14.95 -5.43 13.21
N PHE A 136 -16.09 -5.17 12.57
CA PHE A 136 -17.39 -5.38 13.20
C PHE A 136 -17.82 -6.86 13.26
N THR A 137 -17.41 -7.68 12.29
CA THR A 137 -17.79 -9.10 12.22
C THR A 137 -16.85 -10.01 12.98
N ILE A 138 -15.52 -9.85 12.76
CA ILE A 138 -14.49 -10.76 13.30
C ILE A 138 -13.76 -10.11 14.49
N LYS A 139 -14.03 -8.83 14.79
CA LYS A 139 -13.36 -8.04 15.83
C LYS A 139 -11.84 -7.99 15.65
N ARG A 140 -11.37 -8.01 14.40
CA ARG A 140 -9.94 -7.89 14.05
C ARG A 140 -9.71 -6.70 13.14
N ALA A 141 -8.87 -5.77 13.62
CA ALA A 141 -8.35 -4.70 12.78
C ALA A 141 -7.37 -5.27 11.75
N ARG A 142 -7.53 -4.88 10.47
CA ARG A 142 -6.70 -5.35 9.36
C ARG A 142 -5.74 -4.31 8.81
N ASN A 143 -5.93 -3.05 9.17
CA ASN A 143 -5.02 -1.95 8.82
C ASN A 143 -4.93 -0.95 9.99
N GLY A 144 -3.93 -0.06 9.94
CA GLY A 144 -3.67 0.89 11.01
C GLY A 144 -4.82 1.85 11.29
N ALA A 145 -5.53 2.32 10.26
CA ALA A 145 -6.68 3.21 10.45
C ALA A 145 -7.83 2.51 11.19
N ILE A 146 -8.09 1.25 10.86
CA ILE A 146 -9.11 0.44 11.53
C ILE A 146 -8.66 0.04 12.94
N ALA A 147 -7.35 -0.13 13.18
CA ALA A 147 -6.82 -0.40 14.52
C ALA A 147 -7.10 0.79 15.47
N VAL A 148 -6.87 2.02 15.01
CA VAL A 148 -7.20 3.23 15.78
C VAL A 148 -8.70 3.29 16.11
N ILE A 149 -9.57 2.93 15.16
CA ILE A 149 -11.01 2.86 15.42
C ILE A 149 -11.33 1.80 16.49
N ALA A 150 -10.65 0.65 16.44
CA ALA A 150 -10.82 -0.42 17.40
C ALA A 150 -10.42 0.00 18.83
N ASP A 151 -9.37 0.81 18.96
CA ASP A 151 -8.85 1.30 20.25
C ASP A 151 -9.75 2.38 20.89
N ILE A 152 -10.52 3.13 20.10
CA ILE A 152 -11.39 4.22 20.61
C ILE A 152 -12.56 3.68 21.44
N GLY A 153 -12.99 2.42 21.28
CA GLY A 153 -14.04 1.89 22.13
C GLY A 153 -14.68 0.57 21.70
N ASN A 154 -15.51 0.01 22.58
CA ASN A 154 -16.26 -1.24 22.38
C ASN A 154 -17.46 -1.02 21.45
N TYR A 155 -17.23 -0.89 20.15
CA TYR A 155 -18.28 -0.71 19.15
C TYR A 155 -18.78 -2.07 18.65
N THR A 156 -19.82 -2.59 19.27
CA THR A 156 -20.38 -3.92 18.90
C THR A 156 -21.74 -3.82 18.21
N THR A 157 -22.33 -2.63 18.18
CA THR A 157 -23.70 -2.45 17.72
C THR A 157 -23.78 -2.04 16.25
N LEU A 158 -24.77 -2.54 15.51
CA LEU A 158 -25.01 -2.23 14.09
C LEU A 158 -25.12 -0.71 13.81
N ASN A 159 -25.61 0.06 14.79
CA ASN A 159 -25.71 1.52 14.68
C ASN A 159 -24.34 2.20 14.52
N TYR A 160 -23.31 1.73 15.23
CA TYR A 160 -21.97 2.24 15.07
C TYR A 160 -21.36 1.88 13.73
N PHE A 161 -21.65 0.68 13.21
CA PHE A 161 -21.24 0.32 11.85
C PHE A 161 -21.81 1.29 10.82
N ALA A 162 -23.10 1.59 10.87
CA ALA A 162 -23.74 2.53 9.97
C ALA A 162 -23.14 3.95 10.10
N LEU A 163 -22.87 4.40 11.32
CA LEU A 163 -22.22 5.68 11.58
C LEU A 163 -20.81 5.73 10.97
N PHE A 164 -19.97 4.75 11.22
CA PHE A 164 -18.61 4.71 10.65
C PHE A 164 -18.62 4.56 9.13
N ALA A 165 -19.53 3.78 8.56
CA ALA A 165 -19.70 3.69 7.12
C ALA A 165 -20.09 5.04 6.50
N GLY A 166 -21.00 5.77 7.14
CA GLY A 166 -21.37 7.14 6.74
C GLY A 166 -20.21 8.11 6.80
N VAL A 167 -19.43 8.08 7.89
CA VAL A 167 -18.22 8.93 8.05
C VAL A 167 -17.18 8.59 6.97
N VAL A 168 -16.94 7.31 6.69
CA VAL A 168 -16.00 6.89 5.64
C VAL A 168 -16.44 7.37 4.27
N LEU A 169 -17.74 7.25 3.93
CA LEU A 169 -18.28 7.75 2.67
C LEU A 169 -18.14 9.28 2.55
N PHE A 170 -18.48 10.01 3.59
CA PHE A 170 -18.35 11.48 3.60
C PHE A 170 -16.89 11.92 3.48
N ALA A 171 -16.01 11.33 4.30
CA ALA A 171 -14.58 11.63 4.28
C ALA A 171 -13.92 11.27 2.94
N SER A 172 -14.33 10.15 2.32
CA SER A 172 -13.80 9.75 1.01
C SER A 172 -14.22 10.72 -0.10
N GLY A 173 -15.43 11.26 -0.05
CA GLY A 173 -15.87 12.30 -0.98
C GLY A 173 -15.02 13.58 -0.88
N ILE A 174 -14.79 14.07 0.33
CA ILE A 174 -13.93 15.24 0.56
C ILE A 174 -12.50 14.95 0.13
N ALA A 175 -11.96 13.78 0.49
CA ALA A 175 -10.61 13.37 0.13
C ALA A 175 -10.42 13.28 -1.39
N ALA A 176 -11.41 12.82 -2.14
CA ALA A 176 -11.35 12.76 -3.60
C ALA A 176 -11.22 14.16 -4.22
N ILE A 177 -12.01 15.14 -3.74
CA ILE A 177 -11.93 16.53 -4.21
C ILE A 177 -10.57 17.13 -3.88
N LEU A 178 -10.12 16.98 -2.63
CA LEU A 178 -8.83 17.49 -2.17
C LEU A 178 -7.67 16.83 -2.95
N ALA A 179 -7.72 15.54 -3.21
CA ALA A 179 -6.70 14.82 -3.97
C ALA A 179 -6.55 15.39 -5.38
N ILE A 180 -7.65 15.69 -6.08
CA ILE A 180 -7.62 16.30 -7.41
C ILE A 180 -7.02 17.71 -7.36
N LEU A 181 -7.41 18.51 -6.38
CA LEU A 181 -6.90 19.89 -6.23
C LEU A 181 -5.39 19.89 -5.92
N ILE A 182 -4.97 19.02 -5.00
CA ILE A 182 -3.57 18.88 -4.62
C ILE A 182 -2.75 18.32 -5.79
N ALA A 183 -3.24 17.30 -6.48
CA ALA A 183 -2.54 16.71 -7.61
C ALA A 183 -2.24 17.74 -8.71
N LYS A 184 -3.22 18.58 -9.07
CA LYS A 184 -3.03 19.65 -10.06
C LYS A 184 -1.95 20.66 -9.66
N LYS A 185 -1.88 21.04 -8.38
CA LYS A 185 -0.84 21.94 -7.87
C LYS A 185 0.53 21.26 -7.77
N PHE A 186 0.51 19.99 -7.37
CA PHE A 186 1.74 19.21 -7.13
C PHE A 186 2.44 18.84 -8.44
N LEU A 187 1.72 18.68 -9.55
CA LEU A 187 2.30 18.40 -10.86
C LEU A 187 3.38 19.44 -11.23
N LYS A 188 3.11 20.73 -11.04
CA LYS A 188 4.08 21.80 -11.30
C LYS A 188 5.28 21.76 -10.33
N PHE A 189 5.05 21.37 -9.10
CA PHE A 189 6.09 21.27 -8.08
C PHE A 189 7.04 20.08 -8.35
N VAL A 190 6.50 18.94 -8.78
CA VAL A 190 7.28 17.73 -9.07
C VAL A 190 8.29 17.94 -10.20
N GLU A 191 7.99 18.79 -11.20
CA GLU A 191 8.90 19.12 -12.29
C GLU A 191 10.17 19.87 -11.84
N VAL A 192 10.06 20.65 -10.74
CA VAL A 192 11.15 21.46 -10.20
C VAL A 192 11.98 20.70 -9.16
N VAL A 193 11.41 19.64 -8.57
CA VAL A 193 12.07 18.89 -7.51
C VAL A 193 13.19 18.00 -8.04
N ASN A 194 14.38 18.20 -7.50
CA ASN A 194 15.48 17.28 -7.76
C ASN A 194 15.23 15.93 -7.07
N TYR A 195 14.90 14.91 -7.88
CA TYR A 195 14.55 13.57 -7.39
C TYR A 195 15.63 12.97 -6.48
N LYS A 196 16.92 13.22 -6.76
CA LYS A 196 18.02 12.74 -5.92
C LYS A 196 17.96 13.34 -4.52
N MET A 197 17.78 14.68 -4.44
CA MET A 197 17.66 15.37 -3.17
C MET A 197 16.45 14.89 -2.36
N LEU A 198 15.31 14.71 -3.02
CA LEU A 198 14.12 14.15 -2.40
C LEU A 198 14.38 12.74 -1.84
N SER A 199 15.02 11.86 -2.61
CA SER A 199 15.35 10.50 -2.17
C SER A 199 16.26 10.49 -0.95
N TYR A 200 17.29 11.35 -0.92
CA TYR A 200 18.16 11.49 0.26
C TYR A 200 17.38 12.00 1.48
N CYS A 201 16.52 13.00 1.33
CA CYS A 201 15.68 13.49 2.42
C CYS A 201 14.76 12.38 2.98
N VAL A 202 14.14 11.59 2.10
CA VAL A 202 13.26 10.49 2.53
C VAL A 202 14.06 9.38 3.22
N ILE A 203 15.23 9.02 2.70
CA ILE A 203 16.12 8.02 3.35
C ILE A 203 16.52 8.50 4.74
N SER A 204 16.99 9.76 4.86
CA SER A 204 17.35 10.34 6.17
C SER A 204 16.17 10.36 7.13
N PHE A 205 14.99 10.72 6.65
CA PHE A 205 13.78 10.74 7.48
C PHE A 205 13.40 9.33 7.98
N ILE A 206 13.42 8.32 7.11
CA ILE A 206 13.18 6.93 7.51
C ILE A 206 14.23 6.48 8.53
N PHE A 207 15.49 6.83 8.31
CA PHE A 207 16.57 6.45 9.22
C PHE A 207 16.38 7.06 10.61
N VAL A 208 16.00 8.33 10.70
CA VAL A 208 15.68 8.99 11.97
C VAL A 208 14.52 8.31 12.68
N LEU A 209 13.43 7.99 11.95
CA LEU A 209 12.28 7.29 12.54
C LEU A 209 12.64 5.89 13.05
N VAL A 210 13.50 5.16 12.33
CA VAL A 210 13.96 3.83 12.77
C VAL A 210 14.82 3.94 14.00
N LEU A 211 15.67 4.97 14.13
CA LEU A 211 16.48 5.19 15.34
C LEU A 211 15.63 5.57 16.56
N ASP A 212 14.60 6.37 16.36
CA ASP A 212 13.66 6.76 17.42
C ASP A 212 12.89 5.56 17.99
N GLN A 213 12.58 4.58 17.14
CA GLN A 213 11.92 3.34 17.53
C GLN A 213 12.89 2.25 18.06
N SER A 214 14.20 2.48 17.96
CA SER A 214 15.17 1.49 18.46
C SER A 214 15.21 1.48 19.99
N PRO A 215 15.30 0.30 20.64
CA PRO A 215 15.20 0.14 22.10
C PRO A 215 16.42 0.67 22.88
N CYS A 216 17.27 1.48 22.26
CA CYS A 216 18.46 2.05 22.95
C CYS A 216 18.11 2.97 24.13
N GLU A 217 16.87 3.39 24.29
CA GLU A 217 16.44 4.23 25.42
C GLU A 217 16.21 3.44 26.73
N ASN A 218 16.06 2.12 26.64
CA ASN A 218 15.90 1.28 27.83
C ASN A 218 17.23 0.90 28.54
N LEU A 219 18.39 1.16 27.93
CA LEU A 219 19.70 0.92 28.55
C LEU A 219 20.14 2.06 29.48
N ARG A 220 19.35 3.14 29.59
CA ARG A 220 19.67 4.29 30.46
C ARG A 220 18.81 4.35 31.74
N LYS A 221 17.95 3.38 31.99
CA LYS A 221 17.03 3.38 33.17
C LYS A 221 17.26 2.25 34.14
N ASP A 222 18.37 1.49 34.02
CA ASP A 222 18.85 0.55 35.04
C ASP A 222 20.10 1.09 35.73
#